data_bf29e40ee6d24deacfc0ff473fd0aed4
#
_entry.id   bf29e40ee6d24deacfc0ff473fd0aed4
#
_cell.length_a   1.000
_cell.length_b   1.000
_cell.length_c   1.000
_cell.angle_alpha   90.00
_cell.angle_beta   90.00
_cell.angle_gamma   90.00
#
_symmetry.space_group_name_H-M   'P 1'
#
loop_
_entity.id
_entity.type
_entity.pdbx_description
1 polymer ?
#
loop_
_entity_poly.entity_id
_entity_poly.type
_entity_poly.pdbx_seq_one_letter_code
_entity_poly.pdbx_strand_id
1 'polypeptide(L)'
;MTIGTDLTPDAAPPDLVIVGPETALAAGVADECLRRRIRCFGPTANLARLESSKGYARELATSLGLPSPRHLATSSADEATVWWRALGAAIVVKQDGLAAGKGVIVPTTDDETLDAIVTLSALGPIVVEERLAGPECSLMALCDGKVARPLPIAQDHKRIGEGDTGLNTGGMGAYAPAPIAFDAAALTATFIQPVVDHFAAAGTPYVGVLYAGLMLTADGPRLIEFNCRFGDPEAQAVLPLLESDLAALAMACCQGALAESPVVTRDGATCTVVAAAPGYPTEPVTGQAITGLDLDNDEALVFLAGSDGSTVTGGR
;
A
#
# COMPACT_ATOMS: atom_id res chain seq x y z
N MET A 1 13.05 8.88 -18.44
CA MET A 1 11.82 8.72 -17.65
C MET A 1 11.49 10.08 -17.06
N THR A 2 10.35 10.66 -17.39
CA THR A 2 9.96 11.98 -16.86
C THR A 2 9.05 11.72 -15.67
N ILE A 3 9.43 12.22 -14.50
CA ILE A 3 8.56 12.20 -13.32
C ILE A 3 7.81 13.53 -13.35
N GLY A 4 6.51 13.48 -13.58
CA GLY A 4 5.65 14.68 -13.62
C GLY A 4 4.29 14.39 -13.03
N THR A 5 3.71 15.38 -12.38
CA THR A 5 2.38 15.30 -11.75
C THR A 5 1.27 15.78 -12.70
N ASP A 6 1.61 16.38 -13.86
CA ASP A 6 0.65 16.98 -14.76
C ASP A 6 0.69 16.36 -16.15
N LEU A 7 -0.43 15.81 -16.57
CA LEU A 7 -0.72 15.53 -17.98
C LEU A 7 -1.08 16.86 -18.67
N THR A 8 -0.08 17.74 -18.86
CA THR A 8 -0.33 19.04 -19.47
C THR A 8 -0.85 18.87 -20.90
N PRO A 9 -1.82 19.68 -21.36
CA PRO A 9 -2.42 19.55 -22.68
C PRO A 9 -1.44 19.77 -23.84
N ASP A 10 -0.33 20.49 -23.60
CA ASP A 10 0.58 20.97 -24.64
C ASP A 10 1.83 20.08 -24.83
N ALA A 11 2.04 19.06 -23.98
CA ALA A 11 3.12 18.10 -24.15
C ALA A 11 2.66 16.91 -25.01
N ALA A 12 3.59 16.31 -25.76
CA ALA A 12 3.33 15.04 -26.43
C ALA A 12 2.90 13.99 -25.39
N PRO A 13 1.82 13.24 -25.64
CA PRO A 13 1.32 12.26 -24.68
C PRO A 13 2.41 11.20 -24.41
N PRO A 14 2.60 10.78 -23.15
CA PRO A 14 3.50 9.68 -22.85
C PRO A 14 2.96 8.36 -23.41
N ASP A 15 3.84 7.41 -23.71
CA ASP A 15 3.46 6.06 -24.15
C ASP A 15 2.86 5.24 -23.03
N LEU A 16 3.29 5.51 -21.80
CA LEU A 16 2.87 4.82 -20.58
C LEU A 16 2.93 5.77 -19.37
N VAL A 17 1.90 5.73 -18.54
CA VAL A 17 1.86 6.36 -17.21
C VAL A 17 1.90 5.27 -16.17
N ILE A 18 2.83 5.34 -15.21
CA ILE A 18 2.84 4.51 -13.99
C ILE A 18 2.50 5.43 -12.82
N VAL A 19 1.43 5.11 -12.09
CA VAL A 19 0.94 5.98 -11.01
C VAL A 19 1.57 5.57 -9.69
N GLY A 20 2.28 6.50 -9.05
CA GLY A 20 2.89 6.29 -7.74
C GLY A 20 1.96 6.61 -6.56
N PRO A 21 1.42 7.85 -6.45
CA PRO A 21 0.68 8.25 -5.27
C PRO A 21 -0.81 7.86 -5.33
N GLU A 22 -1.34 7.37 -4.20
CA GLU A 22 -2.75 7.01 -4.03
C GLU A 22 -3.71 8.19 -4.24
N THR A 23 -3.28 9.40 -3.91
CA THR A 23 -4.09 10.62 -4.10
C THR A 23 -4.38 10.88 -5.57
N ALA A 24 -3.43 10.62 -6.46
CA ALA A 24 -3.61 10.76 -7.91
C ALA A 24 -4.59 9.70 -8.45
N LEU A 25 -4.51 8.46 -7.94
CA LEU A 25 -5.46 7.40 -8.30
C LEU A 25 -6.88 7.75 -7.85
N ALA A 26 -7.04 8.17 -6.60
CA ALA A 26 -8.34 8.58 -6.06
C ALA A 26 -8.91 9.82 -6.80
N ALA A 27 -8.03 10.71 -7.29
CA ALA A 27 -8.41 11.87 -8.12
C ALA A 27 -8.75 11.51 -9.58
N GLY A 28 -8.58 10.24 -10.01
CA GLY A 28 -8.99 9.79 -11.33
C GLY A 28 -7.96 10.01 -12.45
N VAL A 29 -6.66 10.04 -12.14
CA VAL A 29 -5.62 10.16 -13.16
C VAL A 29 -5.69 9.03 -14.19
N ALA A 30 -6.03 7.80 -13.79
CA ALA A 30 -6.19 6.67 -14.70
C ALA A 30 -7.42 6.83 -15.60
N ASP A 31 -8.52 7.39 -15.08
CA ASP A 31 -9.72 7.70 -15.85
C ASP A 31 -9.40 8.75 -16.93
N GLU A 32 -8.61 9.77 -16.59
CA GLU A 32 -8.17 10.80 -17.54
C GLU A 32 -7.24 10.19 -18.61
N CYS A 33 -6.31 9.32 -18.23
CA CYS A 33 -5.47 8.59 -19.19
C CYS A 33 -6.33 7.78 -20.18
N LEU A 34 -7.31 7.02 -19.67
CA LEU A 34 -8.24 6.27 -20.51
C LEU A 34 -8.98 7.17 -21.50
N ARG A 35 -9.50 8.32 -21.04
CA ARG A 35 -10.20 9.30 -21.88
C ARG A 35 -9.29 9.84 -23.00
N ARG A 36 -8.00 10.02 -22.72
CA ARG A 36 -6.98 10.46 -23.68
C ARG A 36 -6.37 9.33 -24.50
N ARG A 37 -6.75 8.08 -24.25
CA ARG A 37 -6.16 6.88 -24.87
C ARG A 37 -4.66 6.73 -24.57
N ILE A 38 -4.23 7.16 -23.39
CA ILE A 38 -2.88 6.96 -22.86
C ILE A 38 -2.91 5.67 -22.02
N ARG A 39 -1.93 4.80 -22.20
CA ARG A 39 -1.81 3.62 -21.37
C ARG A 39 -1.45 4.02 -19.95
N CYS A 40 -2.19 3.49 -18.98
CA CYS A 40 -2.00 3.79 -17.56
C CYS A 40 -1.87 2.51 -16.76
N PHE A 41 -0.75 2.31 -16.13
CA PHE A 41 -0.54 1.28 -15.13
C PHE A 41 -0.91 1.85 -13.76
N GLY A 42 -2.17 1.72 -13.44
CA GLY A 42 -2.84 2.19 -12.24
C GLY A 42 -4.36 2.05 -12.41
N PRO A 43 -5.10 1.67 -11.36
CA PRO A 43 -6.54 1.48 -11.41
C PRO A 43 -7.30 2.82 -11.56
N THR A 44 -8.51 2.76 -12.09
CA THR A 44 -9.44 3.89 -12.10
C THR A 44 -9.82 4.33 -10.68
N ALA A 45 -10.34 5.55 -10.53
CA ALA A 45 -10.76 6.08 -9.23
C ALA A 45 -11.78 5.17 -8.52
N ASN A 46 -12.68 4.52 -9.27
CA ASN A 46 -13.63 3.58 -8.71
C ASN A 46 -12.94 2.35 -8.11
N LEU A 47 -11.90 1.81 -8.75
CA LEU A 47 -11.14 0.66 -8.27
C LEU A 47 -10.14 1.05 -7.17
N ALA A 48 -9.62 2.28 -7.21
CA ALA A 48 -8.77 2.84 -6.16
C ALA A 48 -9.50 3.01 -4.82
N ARG A 49 -10.82 2.81 -4.76
CA ARG A 49 -11.59 2.70 -3.53
C ARG A 49 -11.11 1.55 -2.63
N LEU A 50 -10.45 0.54 -3.16
CA LEU A 50 -9.80 -0.50 -2.37
C LEU A 50 -8.79 0.06 -1.36
N GLU A 51 -8.14 1.19 -1.67
CA GLU A 51 -7.23 1.89 -0.76
C GLU A 51 -7.91 3.09 -0.10
N SER A 52 -8.69 3.86 -0.87
CA SER A 52 -9.27 5.11 -0.39
C SER A 52 -10.52 4.96 0.47
N SER A 53 -11.09 3.75 0.59
CA SER A 53 -12.20 3.45 1.50
C SER A 53 -11.97 2.08 2.16
N LYS A 54 -11.63 2.12 3.45
CA LYS A 54 -11.41 0.90 4.24
C LYS A 54 -12.70 0.09 4.42
N GLY A 55 -13.83 0.80 4.55
CA GLY A 55 -15.15 0.17 4.62
C GLY A 55 -15.44 -0.63 3.35
N TYR A 56 -15.28 -0.01 2.18
CA TYR A 56 -15.44 -0.70 0.90
C TYR A 56 -14.51 -1.91 0.74
N ALA A 57 -13.23 -1.75 1.10
CA ALA A 57 -12.26 -2.84 1.03
C ALA A 57 -12.66 -4.03 1.91
N ARG A 58 -13.19 -3.76 3.11
CA ARG A 58 -13.67 -4.80 4.04
C ARG A 58 -14.93 -5.51 3.55
N GLU A 59 -15.89 -4.75 3.03
CA GLU A 59 -17.11 -5.30 2.42
C GLU A 59 -16.77 -6.22 1.25
N LEU A 60 -15.86 -5.78 0.37
CA LEU A 60 -15.40 -6.60 -0.74
C LEU A 60 -14.68 -7.86 -0.24
N ALA A 61 -13.73 -7.72 0.70
CA ALA A 61 -13.01 -8.87 1.25
C ALA A 61 -13.97 -9.90 1.85
N THR A 62 -15.00 -9.45 2.57
CA THR A 62 -16.04 -10.32 3.13
C THR A 62 -16.85 -11.01 2.05
N SER A 63 -17.29 -10.27 1.03
CA SER A 63 -18.09 -10.81 -0.08
C SER A 63 -17.34 -11.87 -0.89
N LEU A 64 -16.00 -11.75 -0.97
CA LEU A 64 -15.12 -12.70 -1.64
C LEU A 64 -14.63 -13.83 -0.71
N GLY A 65 -15.00 -13.82 0.58
CA GLY A 65 -14.57 -14.81 1.55
C GLY A 65 -13.07 -14.75 1.86
N LEU A 66 -12.42 -13.60 1.68
CA LEU A 66 -11.00 -13.44 1.99
C LEU A 66 -10.78 -13.50 3.51
N PRO A 67 -9.76 -14.25 3.98
CA PRO A 67 -9.41 -14.25 5.41
C PRO A 67 -9.08 -12.83 5.87
N SER A 68 -9.92 -12.23 6.72
CA SER A 68 -9.80 -10.85 7.19
C SER A 68 -10.31 -10.75 8.63
N PRO A 69 -10.00 -9.68 9.39
CA PRO A 69 -10.55 -9.49 10.73
C PRO A 69 -12.07 -9.31 10.69
N ARG A 70 -12.74 -9.69 11.77
CA ARG A 70 -14.13 -9.26 12.00
C ARG A 70 -14.14 -7.75 12.07
N HIS A 71 -15.15 -7.11 11.49
CA HIS A 71 -15.20 -5.65 11.41
C HIS A 71 -16.62 -5.11 11.43
N LEU A 72 -16.72 -3.82 11.69
CA LEU A 72 -17.91 -3.00 11.50
C LEU A 72 -17.48 -1.68 10.86
N ALA A 73 -18.14 -1.30 9.76
CA ALA A 73 -18.04 0.03 9.17
C ALA A 73 -19.27 0.85 9.62
N THR A 74 -19.05 2.00 10.24
CA THR A 74 -20.13 2.84 10.77
C THR A 74 -19.71 4.29 10.91
N SER A 75 -20.71 5.20 10.98
CA SER A 75 -20.49 6.60 11.38
C SER A 75 -20.97 6.88 12.82
N SER A 76 -21.44 5.85 13.55
CA SER A 76 -21.98 5.99 14.90
C SER A 76 -21.00 5.46 15.94
N ALA A 77 -20.57 6.32 16.87
CA ALA A 77 -19.77 5.93 18.01
C ALA A 77 -20.50 4.91 18.92
N ASP A 78 -21.82 5.07 19.07
CA ASP A 78 -22.62 4.16 19.90
C ASP A 78 -22.67 2.76 19.29
N GLU A 79 -22.90 2.67 17.96
CA GLU A 79 -22.92 1.39 17.26
C GLU A 79 -21.56 0.70 17.31
N ALA A 80 -20.47 1.44 17.11
CA ALA A 80 -19.10 0.94 17.24
C ALA A 80 -18.82 0.41 18.65
N THR A 81 -19.25 1.13 19.67
CA THR A 81 -19.09 0.75 21.08
C THR A 81 -19.88 -0.53 21.41
N VAL A 82 -21.12 -0.63 20.95
CA VAL A 82 -21.96 -1.83 21.15
C VAL A 82 -21.32 -3.03 20.47
N TRP A 83 -20.87 -2.87 19.23
CA TRP A 83 -20.20 -3.93 18.47
C TRP A 83 -18.91 -4.39 19.16
N TRP A 84 -18.03 -3.45 19.56
CA TRP A 84 -16.80 -3.78 20.29
C TRP A 84 -17.06 -4.58 21.56
N ARG A 85 -18.01 -4.13 22.38
CA ARG A 85 -18.39 -4.85 23.63
C ARG A 85 -18.93 -6.25 23.36
N ALA A 86 -19.71 -6.40 22.29
CA ALA A 86 -20.23 -7.71 21.87
C ALA A 86 -19.11 -8.62 21.32
N LEU A 87 -18.09 -8.04 20.67
CA LEU A 87 -16.92 -8.76 20.19
C LEU A 87 -16.12 -9.38 21.34
N GLY A 88 -15.98 -8.69 22.47
CA GLY A 88 -15.26 -9.15 23.65
C GLY A 88 -13.75 -9.34 23.45
N ALA A 89 -13.15 -8.62 22.47
CA ALA A 89 -11.75 -8.70 22.10
C ALA A 89 -11.17 -7.29 21.85
N ALA A 90 -9.84 -7.19 21.88
CA ALA A 90 -9.15 -5.96 21.49
C ALA A 90 -9.45 -5.60 20.03
N ILE A 91 -9.51 -4.31 19.76
CA ILE A 91 -9.84 -3.79 18.43
C ILE A 91 -8.79 -2.80 17.91
N VAL A 92 -8.88 -2.51 16.63
CA VAL A 92 -8.24 -1.37 15.95
C VAL A 92 -9.35 -0.47 15.43
N VAL A 93 -9.21 0.83 15.61
CA VAL A 93 -10.16 1.83 15.09
C VAL A 93 -9.47 2.58 13.96
N LYS A 94 -10.10 2.60 12.79
CA LYS A 94 -9.55 3.22 11.58
C LYS A 94 -10.53 4.24 11.05
N GLN A 95 -10.05 5.43 10.72
CA GLN A 95 -10.84 6.38 9.95
C GLN A 95 -11.01 5.87 8.52
N ASP A 96 -12.23 5.88 7.99
CA ASP A 96 -12.46 5.57 6.58
C ASP A 96 -11.99 6.73 5.70
N GLY A 97 -11.21 6.41 4.66
CA GLY A 97 -10.59 7.39 3.78
C GLY A 97 -9.06 7.35 3.80
N LEU A 98 -8.46 8.19 2.94
CA LEU A 98 -7.02 8.39 2.89
C LEU A 98 -6.59 9.25 4.09
N ALA A 99 -5.78 8.69 4.98
CA ALA A 99 -5.36 9.34 6.21
C ALA A 99 -3.83 9.39 6.38
N ALA A 100 -3.05 9.07 5.33
CA ALA A 100 -1.58 9.09 5.33
C ALA A 100 -0.96 8.42 6.58
N GLY A 101 -1.49 7.27 6.98
CA GLY A 101 -1.03 6.51 8.15
C GLY A 101 -1.47 7.08 9.52
N LYS A 102 -2.12 8.26 9.57
CA LYS A 102 -2.52 8.91 10.83
C LYS A 102 -3.94 8.58 11.30
N GLY A 103 -4.73 7.90 10.49
CA GLY A 103 -6.13 7.54 10.79
C GLY A 103 -6.32 6.18 11.41
N VAL A 104 -5.31 5.59 12.06
CA VAL A 104 -5.38 4.28 12.70
C VAL A 104 -4.94 4.38 14.14
N ILE A 105 -5.81 3.98 15.06
CA ILE A 105 -5.52 3.91 16.50
C ILE A 105 -5.61 2.44 16.93
N VAL A 106 -4.60 1.97 17.63
CA VAL A 106 -4.51 0.64 18.22
C VAL A 106 -4.56 0.79 19.74
N PRO A 107 -5.74 0.85 20.34
CA PRO A 107 -5.89 1.07 21.77
C PRO A 107 -5.41 -0.16 22.57
N THR A 108 -4.96 0.10 23.79
CA THR A 108 -4.46 -0.94 24.72
C THR A 108 -5.30 -1.09 25.96
N THR A 109 -6.19 -0.11 26.23
CA THR A 109 -7.14 -0.11 27.37
C THR A 109 -8.57 0.17 26.87
N ASP A 110 -9.55 -0.10 27.71
CA ASP A 110 -10.96 0.19 27.41
C ASP A 110 -11.21 1.69 27.28
N ASP A 111 -10.56 2.51 28.11
CA ASP A 111 -10.70 3.97 28.04
C ASP A 111 -10.10 4.51 26.73
N GLU A 112 -8.91 4.05 26.36
CA GLU A 112 -8.31 4.38 25.05
C GLU A 112 -9.19 3.92 23.88
N THR A 113 -9.88 2.78 24.03
CA THR A 113 -10.79 2.26 23.00
C THR A 113 -11.98 3.18 22.79
N LEU A 114 -12.61 3.62 23.89
CA LEU A 114 -13.72 4.57 23.83
C LEU A 114 -13.28 5.91 23.26
N ASP A 115 -12.14 6.43 23.71
CA ASP A 115 -11.57 7.68 23.20
C ASP A 115 -11.26 7.61 21.70
N ALA A 116 -10.70 6.49 21.23
CA ALA A 116 -10.42 6.27 19.82
C ALA A 116 -11.69 6.25 18.96
N ILE A 117 -12.73 5.52 19.42
CA ILE A 117 -14.03 5.47 18.75
C ILE A 117 -14.64 6.86 18.66
N VAL A 118 -14.72 7.59 19.79
CA VAL A 118 -15.32 8.93 19.83
C VAL A 118 -14.53 9.91 18.96
N THR A 119 -13.20 9.92 19.10
CA THR A 119 -12.34 10.86 18.38
C THR A 119 -12.42 10.65 16.88
N LEU A 120 -12.29 9.41 16.39
CA LEU A 120 -12.28 9.17 14.96
C LEU A 120 -13.67 9.27 14.35
N SER A 121 -14.74 8.85 15.04
CA SER A 121 -16.10 8.98 14.51
C SER A 121 -16.57 10.44 14.42
N ALA A 122 -16.01 11.35 15.22
CA ALA A 122 -16.27 12.77 15.10
C ALA A 122 -15.66 13.39 13.82
N LEU A 123 -14.67 12.75 13.23
CA LEU A 123 -14.02 13.18 11.98
C LEU A 123 -14.71 12.62 10.73
N GLY A 124 -15.52 11.57 10.85
CA GLY A 124 -16.21 10.92 9.74
C GLY A 124 -16.44 9.43 9.96
N PRO A 125 -16.81 8.67 8.92
CA PRO A 125 -16.98 7.23 9.02
C PRO A 125 -15.73 6.52 9.52
N ILE A 126 -15.93 5.46 10.30
CA ILE A 126 -14.86 4.63 10.86
C ILE A 126 -15.07 3.15 10.51
N VAL A 127 -13.98 2.41 10.51
CA VAL A 127 -13.97 0.95 10.50
C VAL A 127 -13.35 0.47 11.81
N VAL A 128 -14.12 -0.30 12.57
CA VAL A 128 -13.66 -0.95 13.79
C VAL A 128 -13.37 -2.40 13.46
N GLU A 129 -12.18 -2.88 13.79
CA GLU A 129 -11.73 -4.21 13.42
C GLU A 129 -11.20 -4.97 14.64
N GLU A 130 -11.41 -6.28 14.66
CA GLU A 130 -10.70 -7.18 15.57
C GLU A 130 -9.18 -6.98 15.44
N ARG A 131 -8.49 -6.78 16.57
CA ARG A 131 -7.04 -6.66 16.56
C ARG A 131 -6.39 -8.01 16.28
N LEU A 132 -5.71 -8.11 15.16
CA LEU A 132 -4.90 -9.27 14.81
C LEU A 132 -3.54 -9.21 15.52
N ALA A 133 -2.91 -10.37 15.70
CA ALA A 133 -1.57 -10.49 16.27
C ALA A 133 -0.70 -11.41 15.41
N GLY A 134 0.51 -10.98 15.15
CA GLY A 134 1.50 -11.67 14.32
C GLY A 134 2.44 -10.70 13.63
N PRO A 135 3.45 -11.17 12.91
CA PRO A 135 4.25 -10.33 12.04
C PRO A 135 3.44 -9.90 10.81
N GLU A 136 3.69 -8.69 10.34
CA GLU A 136 3.13 -8.18 9.08
C GLU A 136 4.03 -8.54 7.90
N CYS A 137 3.45 -8.65 6.72
CA CYS A 137 4.18 -8.69 5.46
C CYS A 137 3.39 -8.01 4.35
N SER A 138 4.12 -7.59 3.33
CA SER A 138 3.64 -6.83 2.19
C SER A 138 3.73 -7.67 0.93
N LEU A 139 2.57 -8.06 0.38
CA LEU A 139 2.46 -8.81 -0.87
C LEU A 139 2.00 -7.87 -1.97
N MET A 140 2.85 -7.56 -2.92
CA MET A 140 2.51 -6.81 -4.12
C MET A 140 2.41 -7.74 -5.33
N ALA A 141 1.42 -7.52 -6.19
CA ALA A 141 1.30 -8.20 -7.45
C ALA A 141 1.03 -7.22 -8.60
N LEU A 142 1.60 -7.50 -9.76
CA LEU A 142 1.25 -6.84 -11.02
C LEU A 142 -0.03 -7.49 -11.55
N CYS A 143 -1.00 -6.66 -11.96
CA CYS A 143 -2.31 -7.12 -12.42
C CYS A 143 -2.61 -6.53 -13.81
N ASP A 144 -3.13 -7.35 -14.72
CA ASP A 144 -3.52 -6.96 -16.09
C ASP A 144 -5.02 -7.02 -16.36
N GLY A 145 -5.81 -7.16 -15.29
CA GLY A 145 -7.25 -7.31 -15.35
C GLY A 145 -7.74 -8.75 -15.50
N LYS A 146 -6.84 -9.72 -15.63
CA LYS A 146 -7.15 -11.15 -15.72
C LYS A 146 -6.25 -11.98 -14.82
N VAL A 147 -4.97 -11.66 -14.79
CA VAL A 147 -3.93 -12.39 -14.04
C VAL A 147 -3.25 -11.46 -13.07
N ALA A 148 -2.91 -11.98 -11.90
CA ALA A 148 -2.01 -11.37 -10.95
C ALA A 148 -0.69 -12.13 -10.89
N ARG A 149 0.45 -11.43 -10.97
CA ARG A 149 1.79 -11.99 -10.83
C ARG A 149 2.47 -11.39 -9.62
N PRO A 150 2.83 -12.19 -8.61
CA PRO A 150 3.47 -11.69 -7.41
C PRO A 150 4.86 -11.12 -7.69
N LEU A 151 5.21 -10.12 -6.90
CA LEU A 151 6.58 -9.70 -6.65
C LEU A 151 7.10 -10.38 -5.36
N PRO A 152 8.40 -10.34 -5.07
CA PRO A 152 8.93 -10.83 -3.81
C PRO A 152 8.19 -10.22 -2.62
N ILE A 153 7.85 -11.05 -1.63
CA ILE A 153 7.19 -10.58 -0.42
C ILE A 153 8.17 -9.72 0.37
N ALA A 154 7.75 -8.54 0.78
CA ALA A 154 8.53 -7.64 1.61
C ALA A 154 8.01 -7.61 3.05
N GLN A 155 8.84 -7.10 3.95
CA GLN A 155 8.43 -6.71 5.29
C GLN A 155 8.94 -5.30 5.56
N ASP A 156 8.04 -4.40 5.94
CA ASP A 156 8.36 -3.03 6.33
C ASP A 156 8.44 -2.88 7.85
N HIS A 157 9.02 -1.75 8.28
CA HIS A 157 9.14 -1.37 9.68
C HIS A 157 8.53 0.01 9.87
N LYS A 158 7.32 0.06 10.45
CA LYS A 158 6.51 1.28 10.54
C LYS A 158 6.81 2.16 11.74
N ARG A 159 7.43 1.61 12.80
CA ARG A 159 7.71 2.36 14.02
C ARG A 159 9.02 3.14 13.92
N ILE A 160 9.02 4.37 14.50
CA ILE A 160 10.19 5.26 14.45
C ILE A 160 11.34 4.79 15.34
N GLY A 161 11.07 4.08 16.41
CA GLY A 161 12.04 3.67 17.42
C GLY A 161 12.54 2.24 17.27
N GLU A 162 13.70 1.97 17.84
CA GLU A 162 14.27 0.63 17.90
C GLU A 162 13.33 -0.36 18.61
N GLY A 163 13.35 -1.62 18.18
CA GLY A 163 12.53 -2.67 18.77
C GLY A 163 11.04 -2.51 18.53
N ASP A 164 10.66 -1.91 17.41
CA ASP A 164 9.25 -1.68 17.00
C ASP A 164 8.48 -0.83 18.01
N THR A 165 9.08 0.29 18.43
CA THR A 165 8.53 1.22 19.44
C THR A 165 8.29 2.62 18.87
N GLY A 166 7.58 3.45 19.62
CA GLY A 166 7.32 4.85 19.25
C GLY A 166 6.15 5.02 18.29
N LEU A 167 6.14 6.15 17.59
CA LEU A 167 5.07 6.53 16.67
C LEU A 167 5.10 5.71 15.36
N ASN A 168 3.94 5.47 14.78
CA ASN A 168 3.85 4.98 13.42
C ASN A 168 4.33 6.04 12.43
N THR A 169 4.98 5.59 11.39
CA THR A 169 5.50 6.40 10.29
C THR A 169 4.98 5.89 8.95
N GLY A 170 5.43 6.48 7.85
CA GLY A 170 5.21 5.94 6.51
C GLY A 170 6.10 4.73 6.16
N GLY A 171 6.92 4.25 7.11
CA GLY A 171 7.93 3.19 6.94
C GLY A 171 9.34 3.71 7.13
N MET A 172 10.10 3.05 7.99
CA MET A 172 11.50 3.38 8.30
C MET A 172 12.51 2.51 7.56
N GLY A 173 12.01 1.55 6.82
CA GLY A 173 12.79 0.64 6.02
C GLY A 173 11.99 -0.62 5.68
N ALA A 174 12.52 -1.40 4.77
CA ALA A 174 11.94 -2.67 4.37
C ALA A 174 13.05 -3.62 3.90
N TYR A 175 12.76 -4.90 3.87
CA TYR A 175 13.60 -5.89 3.22
C TYR A 175 12.78 -6.87 2.40
N ALA A 176 13.38 -7.46 1.39
CA ALA A 176 12.81 -8.47 0.53
C ALA A 176 13.89 -9.47 0.06
N PRO A 177 13.55 -10.78 -0.12
CA PRO A 177 12.29 -11.37 0.31
C PRO A 177 12.18 -11.48 1.82
N ALA A 178 10.96 -11.34 2.36
CA ALA A 178 10.71 -11.55 3.78
C ALA A 178 10.93 -13.03 4.14
N PRO A 179 11.60 -13.36 5.28
CA PRO A 179 11.89 -14.73 5.69
C PRO A 179 10.65 -15.40 6.32
N ILE A 180 9.60 -15.55 5.53
CA ILE A 180 8.34 -16.15 5.95
C ILE A 180 8.13 -17.50 5.29
N ALA A 181 7.35 -18.37 5.94
CA ALA A 181 7.08 -19.73 5.47
C ALA A 181 5.89 -19.80 4.47
N PHE A 182 5.61 -18.73 3.74
CA PHE A 182 4.51 -18.66 2.79
C PHE A 182 5.01 -18.38 1.38
N ASP A 183 4.42 -19.07 0.42
CA ASP A 183 4.69 -18.88 -1.00
C ASP A 183 3.91 -17.67 -1.56
N ALA A 184 4.60 -16.80 -2.30
CA ALA A 184 4.00 -15.59 -2.87
C ALA A 184 2.87 -15.89 -3.85
N ALA A 185 2.99 -16.96 -4.65
CA ALA A 185 1.94 -17.35 -5.60
C ALA A 185 0.71 -17.88 -4.85
N ALA A 186 0.88 -18.64 -3.79
CA ALA A 186 -0.22 -19.13 -2.96
C ALA A 186 -0.96 -17.99 -2.26
N LEU A 187 -0.23 -17.01 -1.70
CA LEU A 187 -0.84 -15.82 -1.11
C LEU A 187 -1.55 -14.97 -2.17
N THR A 188 -0.98 -14.83 -3.37
CA THR A 188 -1.61 -14.11 -4.48
C THR A 188 -2.92 -14.78 -4.90
N ALA A 189 -2.94 -16.10 -5.02
CA ALA A 189 -4.15 -16.86 -5.33
C ALA A 189 -5.23 -16.72 -4.24
N THR A 190 -4.84 -16.52 -2.99
CA THR A 190 -5.77 -16.36 -1.87
C THR A 190 -6.31 -14.92 -1.74
N PHE A 191 -5.46 -13.91 -1.87
CA PHE A 191 -5.82 -12.53 -1.48
C PHE A 191 -5.97 -11.56 -2.65
N ILE A 192 -5.27 -11.79 -3.77
CA ILE A 192 -5.22 -10.82 -4.88
C ILE A 192 -6.03 -11.30 -6.08
N GLN A 193 -5.80 -12.54 -6.55
CA GLN A 193 -6.50 -13.06 -7.73
C GLN A 193 -8.03 -12.99 -7.62
N PRO A 194 -8.67 -13.33 -6.47
CA PRO A 194 -10.13 -13.21 -6.35
C PRO A 194 -10.66 -11.79 -6.53
N VAL A 195 -9.87 -10.78 -6.15
CA VAL A 195 -10.22 -9.36 -6.36
C VAL A 195 -10.12 -9.00 -7.84
N VAL A 196 -9.08 -9.45 -8.53
CA VAL A 196 -8.90 -9.24 -9.98
C VAL A 196 -10.03 -9.92 -10.75
N ASP A 197 -10.38 -11.16 -10.40
CA ASP A 197 -11.47 -11.92 -11.02
C ASP A 197 -12.83 -11.26 -10.82
N HIS A 198 -13.08 -10.74 -9.61
CA HIS A 198 -14.31 -10.00 -9.30
C HIS A 198 -14.50 -8.79 -10.21
N PHE A 199 -13.46 -7.97 -10.34
CA PHE A 199 -13.53 -6.78 -11.19
C PHE A 199 -13.57 -7.12 -12.69
N ALA A 200 -12.88 -8.18 -13.11
CA ALA A 200 -12.99 -8.69 -14.48
C ALA A 200 -14.42 -9.12 -14.81
N ALA A 201 -15.06 -9.88 -13.91
CA ALA A 201 -16.45 -10.33 -14.06
C ALA A 201 -17.44 -9.16 -14.07
N ALA A 202 -17.13 -8.07 -13.34
CA ALA A 202 -17.93 -6.84 -13.34
C ALA A 202 -17.70 -5.95 -14.58
N GLY A 203 -16.81 -6.34 -15.51
CA GLY A 203 -16.47 -5.56 -16.71
C GLY A 203 -15.60 -4.33 -16.43
N THR A 204 -14.97 -4.26 -15.27
CA THR A 204 -14.10 -3.17 -14.85
C THR A 204 -12.72 -3.75 -14.44
N PRO A 205 -11.92 -4.26 -15.39
CA PRO A 205 -10.69 -4.98 -15.09
C PRO A 205 -9.69 -4.12 -14.30
N TYR A 206 -9.08 -4.71 -13.27
CA TYR A 206 -8.07 -4.05 -12.44
C TYR A 206 -6.69 -4.13 -13.12
N VAL A 207 -6.16 -3.00 -13.54
CA VAL A 207 -4.81 -2.89 -14.12
C VAL A 207 -3.94 -2.03 -13.21
N GLY A 208 -2.78 -2.54 -12.81
CA GLY A 208 -1.88 -1.84 -11.89
C GLY A 208 -1.26 -2.76 -10.86
N VAL A 209 -0.64 -2.17 -9.84
CA VAL A 209 -0.20 -2.90 -8.65
C VAL A 209 -1.38 -3.05 -7.70
N LEU A 210 -1.64 -4.28 -7.25
CA LEU A 210 -2.47 -4.52 -6.09
C LEU A 210 -1.58 -5.04 -4.96
N TYR A 211 -1.57 -4.30 -3.88
CA TYR A 211 -0.81 -4.61 -2.68
C TYR A 211 -1.77 -5.08 -1.59
N ALA A 212 -1.53 -6.25 -1.04
CA ALA A 212 -2.19 -6.77 0.15
C ALA A 212 -1.24 -6.71 1.34
N GLY A 213 -1.57 -5.89 2.35
CA GLY A 213 -0.96 -5.94 3.67
C GLY A 213 -1.55 -7.12 4.45
N LEU A 214 -0.70 -8.03 4.90
CA LEU A 214 -1.10 -9.25 5.57
C LEU A 214 -0.52 -9.34 6.97
N MET A 215 -1.34 -9.82 7.92
CA MET A 215 -0.89 -10.27 9.24
C MET A 215 -0.77 -11.80 9.24
N LEU A 216 0.39 -12.31 9.60
CA LEU A 216 0.66 -13.74 9.71
C LEU A 216 0.27 -14.22 11.11
N THR A 217 -1.01 -14.54 11.29
CA THR A 217 -1.56 -14.98 12.58
C THR A 217 -1.30 -16.47 12.83
N ALA A 218 -1.53 -16.93 14.05
CA ALA A 218 -1.44 -18.35 14.40
C ALA A 218 -2.41 -19.24 13.59
N ASP A 219 -3.54 -18.65 13.12
CA ASP A 219 -4.55 -19.34 12.31
C ASP A 219 -4.32 -19.18 10.81
N GLY A 220 -3.19 -18.59 10.40
CA GLY A 220 -2.81 -18.31 9.02
C GLY A 220 -2.85 -16.82 8.66
N PRO A 221 -2.50 -16.49 7.41
CA PRO A 221 -2.47 -15.11 6.92
C PRO A 221 -3.87 -14.48 6.90
N ARG A 222 -3.96 -13.22 7.30
CA ARG A 222 -5.19 -12.42 7.26
C ARG A 222 -4.94 -11.05 6.65
N LEU A 223 -5.87 -10.58 5.84
CA LEU A 223 -5.78 -9.29 5.16
C LEU A 223 -5.92 -8.14 6.16
N ILE A 224 -4.92 -7.24 6.21
CA ILE A 224 -4.97 -6.00 6.97
C ILE A 224 -5.57 -4.87 6.14
N GLU A 225 -5.11 -4.72 4.89
CA GLU A 225 -5.52 -3.64 3.98
C GLU A 225 -5.13 -3.95 2.53
N PHE A 226 -5.73 -3.24 1.60
CA PHE A 226 -5.24 -3.12 0.24
C PHE A 226 -4.64 -1.75 -0.01
N ASN A 227 -3.59 -1.71 -0.85
CA ASN A 227 -3.11 -0.50 -1.48
C ASN A 227 -3.10 -0.70 -3.00
N CYS A 228 -3.36 0.36 -3.76
CA CYS A 228 -3.54 0.31 -5.21
C CYS A 228 -2.31 0.77 -5.99
N ARG A 229 -1.16 0.71 -5.36
CA ARG A 229 0.14 1.20 -5.85
C ARG A 229 1.28 0.44 -5.21
N PHE A 230 2.51 0.73 -5.66
CA PHE A 230 3.68 0.22 -4.95
C PHE A 230 3.74 0.75 -3.52
N GLY A 231 4.20 -0.11 -2.59
CA GLY A 231 4.51 0.32 -1.23
C GLY A 231 5.74 1.23 -1.18
N ASP A 232 5.80 2.09 -0.22
CA ASP A 232 6.95 2.93 0.12
C ASP A 232 7.21 2.78 1.63
N PRO A 233 8.32 2.13 2.06
CA PRO A 233 9.55 1.86 1.31
C PRO A 233 9.70 0.46 0.67
N GLU A 234 8.67 -0.34 0.55
CA GLU A 234 8.78 -1.71 0.02
C GLU A 234 9.24 -1.75 -1.43
N ALA A 235 8.86 -0.77 -2.25
CA ALA A 235 9.31 -0.69 -3.66
C ALA A 235 10.83 -0.61 -3.74
N GLN A 236 11.47 0.15 -2.85
CA GLN A 236 12.92 0.30 -2.80
C GLN A 236 13.65 -0.99 -2.38
N ALA A 237 12.93 -1.94 -1.74
CA ALA A 237 13.46 -3.26 -1.45
C ALA A 237 13.11 -4.27 -2.56
N VAL A 238 11.92 -4.22 -3.14
CA VAL A 238 11.43 -5.23 -4.08
C VAL A 238 11.94 -5.01 -5.51
N LEU A 239 11.90 -3.76 -6.00
CA LEU A 239 12.27 -3.47 -7.39
C LEU A 239 13.73 -3.74 -7.72
N PRO A 240 14.72 -3.55 -6.83
CA PRO A 240 16.09 -3.96 -7.12
C PRO A 240 16.29 -5.46 -7.31
N LEU A 241 15.37 -6.30 -6.84
CA LEU A 241 15.38 -7.74 -7.10
C LEU A 241 14.80 -8.09 -8.48
N LEU A 242 14.06 -7.19 -9.11
CA LEU A 242 13.43 -7.45 -10.39
C LEU A 242 14.47 -7.41 -11.52
N GLU A 243 14.63 -8.51 -12.26
CA GLU A 243 15.44 -8.57 -13.49
C GLU A 243 14.65 -8.19 -14.73
N SER A 244 13.34 -8.46 -14.72
CA SER A 244 12.45 -8.06 -15.80
C SER A 244 12.34 -6.53 -15.87
N ASP A 245 12.27 -5.98 -17.06
CA ASP A 245 12.02 -4.54 -17.26
C ASP A 245 10.62 -4.15 -16.75
N LEU A 246 10.57 -3.30 -15.74
CA LEU A 246 9.32 -2.86 -15.12
C LEU A 246 8.41 -2.11 -16.11
N ALA A 247 8.98 -1.30 -17.02
CA ALA A 247 8.17 -0.59 -17.99
C ALA A 247 7.55 -1.54 -19.03
N ALA A 248 8.30 -2.58 -19.43
CA ALA A 248 7.78 -3.63 -20.30
C ALA A 248 6.67 -4.43 -19.62
N LEU A 249 6.83 -4.79 -18.34
CA LEU A 249 5.79 -5.48 -17.56
C LEU A 249 4.54 -4.61 -17.37
N ALA A 250 4.70 -3.33 -17.05
CA ALA A 250 3.59 -2.40 -16.92
C ALA A 250 2.84 -2.21 -18.25
N MET A 251 3.58 -2.17 -19.37
CA MET A 251 3.01 -2.13 -20.71
C MET A 251 2.22 -3.42 -21.01
N ALA A 252 2.78 -4.59 -20.67
CA ALA A 252 2.11 -5.88 -20.83
C ALA A 252 0.81 -5.92 -19.99
N CYS A 253 0.82 -5.38 -18.76
CA CYS A 253 -0.39 -5.26 -17.94
C CYS A 253 -1.45 -4.40 -18.63
N CYS A 254 -1.07 -3.24 -19.19
CA CYS A 254 -2.00 -2.38 -19.91
C CYS A 254 -2.58 -3.02 -21.19
N GLN A 255 -1.91 -4.05 -21.71
CA GLN A 255 -2.32 -4.80 -22.91
C GLN A 255 -3.06 -6.11 -22.60
N GLY A 256 -3.17 -6.50 -21.33
CA GLY A 256 -3.77 -7.78 -20.92
C GLY A 256 -2.92 -8.98 -21.34
N ALA A 257 -1.60 -8.82 -21.38
CA ALA A 257 -0.60 -9.78 -21.87
C ALA A 257 0.37 -10.27 -20.76
N LEU A 258 0.04 -10.04 -19.49
CA LEU A 258 0.89 -10.42 -18.36
C LEU A 258 1.06 -11.94 -18.23
N ALA A 259 0.07 -12.72 -18.70
CA ALA A 259 0.15 -14.19 -18.70
C ALA A 259 1.37 -14.71 -19.47
N GLU A 260 1.75 -14.02 -20.55
CA GLU A 260 2.85 -14.37 -21.44
C GLU A 260 4.16 -13.65 -21.08
N SER A 261 4.13 -12.76 -20.09
CA SER A 261 5.26 -11.93 -19.66
C SER A 261 5.79 -12.43 -18.30
N PRO A 262 6.92 -13.14 -18.25
CA PRO A 262 7.45 -13.65 -16.99
C PRO A 262 7.94 -12.52 -16.11
N VAL A 263 7.63 -12.59 -14.81
CA VAL A 263 8.23 -11.76 -13.79
C VAL A 263 9.45 -12.52 -13.25
N VAL A 264 10.63 -12.08 -13.64
CA VAL A 264 11.89 -12.72 -13.27
C VAL A 264 12.57 -11.86 -12.21
N THR A 265 13.00 -12.51 -11.14
CA THR A 265 13.75 -11.87 -10.04
C THR A 265 15.09 -12.56 -9.86
N ARG A 266 16.10 -11.78 -9.47
CA ARG A 266 17.43 -12.33 -9.13
C ARG A 266 17.40 -13.03 -7.77
N ASP A 267 18.33 -13.95 -7.59
CA ASP A 267 18.62 -14.52 -6.29
C ASP A 267 19.26 -13.48 -5.36
N GLY A 268 19.00 -13.61 -4.07
CA GLY A 268 19.54 -12.75 -3.03
C GLY A 268 18.46 -12.01 -2.24
N ALA A 269 18.87 -10.98 -1.53
CA ALA A 269 18.00 -10.16 -0.70
C ALA A 269 18.44 -8.70 -0.76
N THR A 270 17.49 -7.82 -0.50
CA THR A 270 17.68 -6.37 -0.43
C THR A 270 17.15 -5.85 0.88
N CYS A 271 17.77 -4.78 1.36
CA CYS A 271 17.32 -4.05 2.54
C CYS A 271 17.39 -2.55 2.21
N THR A 272 16.31 -1.83 2.46
CA THR A 272 16.29 -0.37 2.39
C THR A 272 16.16 0.21 3.78
N VAL A 273 16.89 1.31 4.02
CA VAL A 273 16.85 2.05 5.29
C VAL A 273 16.47 3.49 4.98
N VAL A 274 15.45 4.00 5.65
CA VAL A 274 14.98 5.38 5.46
C VAL A 274 15.76 6.31 6.40
N ALA A 275 16.49 7.25 5.82
CA ALA A 275 17.07 8.37 6.56
C ALA A 275 16.02 9.47 6.67
N ALA A 276 15.53 9.73 7.89
CA ALA A 276 14.48 10.72 8.13
C ALA A 276 15.05 12.02 8.71
N ALA A 277 14.39 13.15 8.40
CA ALA A 277 14.71 14.43 8.99
C ALA A 277 14.43 14.47 10.51
N PRO A 278 15.17 15.23 11.30
CA PRO A 278 14.84 15.44 12.70
C PRO A 278 13.38 15.91 12.87
N GLY A 279 12.69 15.39 13.90
CA GLY A 279 11.29 15.70 14.16
C GLY A 279 10.26 14.88 13.37
N TYR A 280 10.69 14.06 12.41
CA TYR A 280 9.80 13.10 11.72
C TYR A 280 9.27 12.05 12.72
N PRO A 281 7.99 11.61 12.66
CA PRO A 281 6.97 11.93 11.66
C PRO A 281 6.09 13.14 12.01
N THR A 282 6.29 13.79 13.14
CA THR A 282 5.37 14.81 13.67
C THR A 282 5.61 16.17 13.04
N GLU A 283 6.82 16.72 13.22
CA GLU A 283 7.24 18.05 12.75
C GLU A 283 8.62 17.97 12.12
N PRO A 284 8.74 17.41 10.89
CA PRO A 284 10.06 17.27 10.27
C PRO A 284 10.69 18.63 9.95
N VAL A 285 11.98 18.75 10.27
CA VAL A 285 12.78 19.93 9.95
C VAL A 285 13.13 19.91 8.46
N THR A 286 12.72 20.94 7.72
CA THR A 286 12.99 21.08 6.28
C THR A 286 14.09 22.11 5.99
N GLY A 287 14.58 22.15 4.74
CA GLY A 287 15.60 23.08 4.29
C GLY A 287 17.03 22.68 4.62
N GLN A 288 17.26 21.52 5.23
CA GLN A 288 18.61 20.98 5.48
C GLN A 288 19.23 20.46 4.19
N ALA A 289 20.52 20.74 3.99
CA ALA A 289 21.27 20.20 2.87
C ALA A 289 21.44 18.68 2.99
N ILE A 290 21.24 17.97 1.90
CA ILE A 290 21.55 16.54 1.76
C ILE A 290 22.95 16.44 1.13
N THR A 291 23.84 15.72 1.81
CA THR A 291 25.22 15.52 1.36
C THR A 291 25.54 14.03 1.27
N GLY A 292 26.59 13.67 0.54
CA GLY A 292 27.02 12.27 0.39
C GLY A 292 26.18 11.49 -0.62
N LEU A 293 25.51 12.15 -1.54
CA LEU A 293 24.71 11.51 -2.61
C LEU A 293 25.57 10.91 -3.74
N ASP A 294 26.87 11.28 -3.78
CA ASP A 294 27.83 10.79 -4.79
C ASP A 294 28.32 9.35 -4.49
N LEU A 295 27.59 8.61 -3.66
CA LEU A 295 27.87 7.20 -3.39
C LEU A 295 27.40 6.33 -4.57
N ASP A 296 28.01 6.55 -5.72
CA ASP A 296 27.86 5.69 -6.89
C ASP A 296 28.74 4.45 -6.68
N ASN A 297 28.20 3.47 -5.95
CA ASN A 297 28.81 2.16 -5.86
C ASN A 297 27.75 1.09 -6.18
N ASP A 298 28.17 0.02 -6.81
CA ASP A 298 27.31 -1.10 -7.22
C ASP A 298 26.64 -1.82 -6.03
N GLU A 299 26.97 -1.45 -4.80
CA GLU A 299 26.48 -2.10 -3.58
C GLU A 299 25.33 -1.36 -2.90
N ALA A 300 25.14 -0.07 -3.19
CA ALA A 300 24.08 0.75 -2.59
C ALA A 300 23.38 1.65 -3.61
N LEU A 301 22.05 1.63 -3.58
CA LEU A 301 21.20 2.54 -4.35
C LEU A 301 20.65 3.63 -3.43
N VAL A 302 20.72 4.88 -3.86
CA VAL A 302 20.14 6.01 -3.14
C VAL A 302 18.85 6.42 -3.82
N PHE A 303 17.75 6.41 -3.04
CA PHE A 303 16.45 6.89 -3.47
C PHE A 303 16.16 8.21 -2.73
N LEU A 304 15.80 9.24 -3.49
CA LEU A 304 15.45 10.54 -2.92
C LEU A 304 13.93 10.67 -2.79
N ALA A 305 13.47 10.85 -1.56
CA ALA A 305 12.09 11.14 -1.24
C ALA A 305 12.04 12.37 -0.32
N GLY A 306 10.94 13.13 -0.37
CA GLY A 306 10.81 14.35 0.43
C GLY A 306 11.97 15.34 0.27
N SER A 307 12.51 15.45 -0.95
CA SER A 307 13.63 16.35 -1.26
C SER A 307 13.48 16.98 -2.63
N ASP A 308 14.18 18.08 -2.87
CA ASP A 308 14.35 18.70 -4.19
C ASP A 308 15.61 18.21 -4.92
N GLY A 309 16.27 17.17 -4.40
CA GLY A 309 17.52 16.63 -4.89
C GLY A 309 18.77 17.20 -4.20
N SER A 310 18.62 18.27 -3.42
CA SER A 310 19.72 18.91 -2.69
C SER A 310 19.36 19.26 -1.24
N THR A 311 18.09 19.51 -0.95
CA THR A 311 17.60 19.85 0.38
C THR A 311 16.36 19.03 0.76
N VAL A 312 16.19 18.85 2.07
CA VAL A 312 15.01 18.19 2.64
C VAL A 312 13.79 19.09 2.46
N THR A 313 12.75 18.58 1.79
CA THR A 313 11.44 19.26 1.62
C THR A 313 10.31 18.55 2.34
N GLY A 314 10.53 17.31 2.80
CA GLY A 314 9.59 16.46 3.53
C GLY A 314 10.25 15.74 4.69
N GLY A 315 9.54 14.77 5.27
CA GLY A 315 10.04 14.08 6.47
C GLY A 315 11.03 12.93 6.19
N ARG A 316 10.97 12.35 4.98
CA ARG A 316 11.79 11.21 4.57
C ARG A 316 11.93 11.18 3.06
#